data_6ffe858cfa85751d6e9dfccfb80c0ad3
#
_entry.id   6ffe858cfa85751d6e9dfccfb80c0ad3
#
_cell.length_a   1.000
_cell.length_b   1.000
_cell.length_c   1.000
_cell.angle_alpha   90.00
_cell.angle_beta   90.00
_cell.angle_gamma   90.00
#
_symmetry.space_group_name_H-M   'P 1'
#
loop_
_entity.id
_entity.type
_entity.pdbx_description
1 polymer ?
#
loop_
_entity_poly.entity_id
_entity_poly.type
_entity_poly.pdbx_seq_one_letter_code
_entity_poly.pdbx_strand_id
1 'polypeptide(L)'
;MNPIERIQEKMPYFTKTEVEIANYILNNAQQFITQPIEETVNRLNVSKPAMIRFAKKLNYQGYSQLKFDLTYFVSNTQSLNQNCQQFNTITATISLLTDYLKSFEINIDAAQLTQLAHHIIKAKRCKIFAYHKSGATAHLLKMSVAKLGIDIDVLSDPFAIMDCIAYLNEDDLVLIYTIQDKFIFDTLIPKLSHTHIPSALISLSSTYFTYPFLDYRIILPSLYNTQGYVLDDQLVFIIYNQLLLNEINILQTEKVNRYNFPPISFFINYSAKKFLPF
;
A
#
# COMPACT_ATOMS: atom_id res chain seq x y z
N MET A 1 3.86 -4.36 -8.07
CA MET A 1 4.22 -4.98 -9.39
C MET A 1 3.71 -4.04 -10.48
N ASN A 2 4.60 -3.51 -11.32
CA ASN A 2 4.21 -2.60 -12.38
C ASN A 2 3.51 -3.37 -13.56
N PRO A 3 2.81 -2.67 -14.46
CA PRO A 3 2.12 -3.31 -15.58
C PRO A 3 3.04 -4.19 -16.44
N ILE A 4 4.27 -3.78 -16.64
CA ILE A 4 5.27 -4.51 -17.45
C ILE A 4 5.71 -5.80 -16.75
N GLU A 5 6.05 -5.74 -15.46
CA GLU A 5 6.39 -6.93 -14.66
C GLU A 5 5.23 -7.92 -14.61
N ARG A 6 4.00 -7.42 -14.46
CA ARG A 6 2.77 -8.23 -14.45
C ARG A 6 2.55 -8.99 -15.75
N ILE A 7 2.86 -8.34 -16.88
CA ILE A 7 2.81 -8.97 -18.19
C ILE A 7 3.91 -10.04 -18.32
N GLN A 8 5.14 -9.74 -17.90
CA GLN A 8 6.28 -10.66 -17.99
C GLN A 8 6.09 -11.91 -17.12
N GLU A 9 5.60 -11.75 -15.89
CA GLU A 9 5.35 -12.87 -14.99
C GLU A 9 4.28 -13.83 -15.52
N LYS A 10 3.22 -13.30 -16.14
CA LYS A 10 2.14 -14.11 -16.71
C LYS A 10 2.41 -14.62 -18.12
N MET A 11 3.49 -14.20 -18.75
CA MET A 11 3.86 -14.60 -20.14
C MET A 11 3.83 -16.11 -20.38
N PRO A 12 4.33 -16.99 -19.47
CA PRO A 12 4.30 -18.44 -19.68
C PRO A 12 2.89 -19.06 -19.72
N TYR A 13 1.89 -18.32 -19.25
CA TYR A 13 0.50 -18.78 -19.17
C TYR A 13 -0.41 -18.15 -20.23
N PHE A 14 0.15 -17.40 -21.17
CA PHE A 14 -0.60 -16.73 -22.23
C PHE A 14 -0.85 -17.66 -23.41
N THR A 15 -2.03 -17.51 -24.01
CA THR A 15 -2.34 -18.06 -25.34
C THR A 15 -1.57 -17.30 -26.41
N LYS A 16 -1.49 -17.83 -27.63
CA LYS A 16 -0.80 -17.17 -28.75
C LYS A 16 -1.25 -15.71 -28.94
N THR A 17 -2.55 -15.47 -28.96
CA THR A 17 -3.11 -14.12 -29.09
C THR A 17 -2.74 -13.22 -27.91
N GLU A 18 -2.73 -13.74 -26.68
CA GLU A 18 -2.33 -12.98 -25.49
C GLU A 18 -0.83 -12.66 -25.50
N VAL A 19 0.00 -13.56 -26.02
CA VAL A 19 1.44 -13.30 -26.23
C VAL A 19 1.66 -12.18 -27.26
N GLU A 20 0.88 -12.15 -28.34
CA GLU A 20 0.94 -11.06 -29.33
C GLU A 20 0.58 -9.71 -28.72
N ILE A 21 -0.52 -9.66 -27.92
CA ILE A 21 -0.91 -8.45 -27.19
C ILE A 21 0.19 -8.04 -26.21
N ALA A 22 0.71 -8.98 -25.42
CA ALA A 22 1.76 -8.74 -24.44
C ALA A 22 3.02 -8.16 -25.11
N ASN A 23 3.52 -8.81 -26.18
CA ASN A 23 4.68 -8.34 -26.91
C ASN A 23 4.48 -6.95 -27.53
N TYR A 24 3.27 -6.68 -28.05
CA TYR A 24 2.97 -5.35 -28.56
C TYR A 24 3.06 -4.28 -27.45
N ILE A 25 2.47 -4.54 -26.29
CA ILE A 25 2.54 -3.60 -25.15
C ILE A 25 3.99 -3.41 -24.69
N LEU A 26 4.76 -4.49 -24.55
CA LEU A 26 6.15 -4.42 -24.10
C LEU A 26 7.05 -3.63 -25.04
N ASN A 27 6.84 -3.76 -26.38
CA ASN A 27 7.67 -3.12 -27.39
C ASN A 27 7.15 -1.73 -27.82
N ASN A 28 5.87 -1.44 -27.61
CA ASN A 28 5.21 -0.24 -28.13
C ASN A 28 4.30 0.43 -27.07
N ALA A 29 4.74 0.45 -25.80
CA ALA A 29 3.95 0.97 -24.67
C ALA A 29 3.43 2.39 -24.92
N GLN A 30 4.26 3.28 -25.45
CA GLN A 30 3.89 4.65 -25.79
C GLN A 30 2.76 4.72 -26.84
N GLN A 31 2.82 3.88 -27.87
CA GLN A 31 1.79 3.80 -28.89
C GLN A 31 0.49 3.24 -28.32
N PHE A 32 0.58 2.20 -27.49
CA PHE A 32 -0.56 1.59 -26.84
C PHE A 32 -1.34 2.57 -25.95
N ILE A 33 -0.66 3.43 -25.20
CA ILE A 33 -1.32 4.41 -24.31
C ILE A 33 -1.93 5.59 -25.07
N THR A 34 -1.39 5.97 -26.23
CA THR A 34 -1.89 7.13 -26.99
C THR A 34 -3.02 6.76 -27.96
N GLN A 35 -3.05 5.53 -28.46
CA GLN A 35 -4.05 5.11 -29.46
C GLN A 35 -5.38 4.68 -28.84
N PRO A 36 -6.53 4.92 -29.53
CA PRO A 36 -7.80 4.31 -29.17
C PRO A 36 -7.74 2.77 -29.22
N ILE A 37 -8.61 2.09 -28.47
CA ILE A 37 -8.68 0.63 -28.48
C ILE A 37 -8.93 0.06 -29.86
N GLU A 38 -9.71 0.76 -30.68
CA GLU A 38 -10.03 0.40 -32.06
C GLU A 38 -8.79 0.25 -32.94
N GLU A 39 -7.87 1.18 -32.85
CA GLU A 39 -6.61 1.13 -33.59
C GLU A 39 -5.71 -0.02 -33.13
N THR A 40 -5.64 -0.21 -31.80
CA THR A 40 -4.83 -1.29 -31.23
C THR A 40 -5.36 -2.67 -31.64
N VAL A 41 -6.67 -2.91 -31.55
CA VAL A 41 -7.27 -4.20 -31.91
C VAL A 41 -7.17 -4.48 -33.40
N ASN A 42 -7.36 -3.45 -34.25
CA ASN A 42 -7.20 -3.58 -35.71
C ASN A 42 -5.74 -3.90 -36.09
N ARG A 43 -4.76 -3.25 -35.45
CA ARG A 43 -3.34 -3.49 -35.71
C ARG A 43 -2.92 -4.91 -35.32
N LEU A 44 -3.43 -5.42 -34.20
CA LEU A 44 -3.13 -6.76 -33.70
C LEU A 44 -4.03 -7.85 -34.30
N ASN A 45 -5.00 -7.47 -35.11
CA ASN A 45 -6.02 -8.37 -35.64
C ASN A 45 -6.72 -9.20 -34.56
N VAL A 46 -7.02 -8.55 -33.42
CA VAL A 46 -7.71 -9.15 -32.28
C VAL A 46 -9.07 -8.46 -32.04
N SER A 47 -9.96 -9.10 -31.32
CA SER A 47 -11.24 -8.48 -30.97
C SER A 47 -11.16 -7.62 -29.69
N LYS A 48 -12.02 -6.59 -29.56
CA LYS A 48 -12.13 -5.84 -28.30
C LYS A 48 -12.38 -6.73 -27.08
N PRO A 49 -13.26 -7.76 -27.14
CA PRO A 49 -13.42 -8.70 -26.02
C PRO A 49 -12.12 -9.46 -25.68
N ALA A 50 -11.28 -9.77 -26.65
CA ALA A 50 -9.98 -10.41 -26.37
C ALA A 50 -9.05 -9.49 -25.59
N MET A 51 -9.00 -8.20 -25.93
CA MET A 51 -8.22 -7.20 -25.21
C MET A 51 -8.73 -7.01 -23.77
N ILE A 52 -10.06 -7.01 -23.57
CA ILE A 52 -10.66 -6.91 -22.24
C ILE A 52 -10.34 -8.16 -21.41
N ARG A 53 -10.42 -9.37 -22.00
CA ARG A 53 -10.04 -10.61 -21.31
C ARG A 53 -8.55 -10.63 -20.93
N PHE A 54 -7.69 -10.16 -21.83
CA PHE A 54 -6.27 -10.02 -21.54
C PHE A 54 -6.03 -9.11 -20.31
N ALA A 55 -6.65 -7.93 -20.26
CA ALA A 55 -6.56 -7.04 -19.11
C ALA A 55 -7.06 -7.70 -17.81
N LYS A 56 -8.20 -8.43 -17.87
CA LYS A 56 -8.72 -9.17 -16.72
C LYS A 56 -7.78 -10.29 -16.26
N LYS A 57 -7.12 -10.98 -17.18
CA LYS A 57 -6.11 -12.00 -16.86
C LYS A 57 -4.89 -11.42 -16.16
N LEU A 58 -4.59 -10.15 -16.40
CA LEU A 58 -3.59 -9.36 -15.69
C LEU A 58 -4.10 -8.78 -14.35
N ASN A 59 -5.30 -9.18 -13.91
CA ASN A 59 -5.98 -8.72 -12.68
C ASN A 59 -6.41 -7.24 -12.73
N TYR A 60 -6.69 -6.70 -13.91
CA TYR A 60 -7.35 -5.42 -14.08
C TYR A 60 -8.87 -5.60 -14.23
N GLN A 61 -9.65 -4.61 -13.85
CA GLN A 61 -11.11 -4.63 -14.06
C GLN A 61 -11.48 -4.63 -15.56
N GLY A 62 -10.59 -4.10 -16.40
CA GLY A 62 -10.75 -4.05 -17.85
C GLY A 62 -9.63 -3.28 -18.56
N TYR A 63 -9.81 -3.08 -19.86
CA TYR A 63 -8.84 -2.40 -20.72
C TYR A 63 -8.50 -0.97 -20.24
N SER A 64 -9.50 -0.21 -19.82
CA SER A 64 -9.30 1.19 -19.40
C SER A 64 -8.37 1.30 -18.18
N GLN A 65 -8.51 0.39 -17.21
CA GLN A 65 -7.64 0.36 -16.05
C GLN A 65 -6.20 -0.06 -16.42
N LEU A 66 -6.04 -1.09 -17.27
CA LEU A 66 -4.72 -1.47 -17.80
C LEU A 66 -4.05 -0.30 -18.52
N LYS A 67 -4.82 0.39 -19.38
CA LYS A 67 -4.33 1.55 -20.14
C LYS A 67 -3.95 2.70 -19.22
N PHE A 68 -4.76 2.99 -18.21
CA PHE A 68 -4.47 4.02 -17.21
C PHE A 68 -3.16 3.73 -16.47
N ASP A 69 -2.99 2.50 -15.95
CA ASP A 69 -1.78 2.10 -15.24
C ASP A 69 -0.54 2.14 -16.14
N LEU A 70 -0.67 1.72 -17.40
CA LEU A 70 0.40 1.83 -18.39
C LEU A 70 0.72 3.29 -18.73
N THR A 71 -0.29 4.16 -18.86
CA THR A 71 -0.09 5.59 -19.10
C THR A 71 0.68 6.21 -17.93
N TYR A 72 0.28 5.92 -16.72
CA TYR A 72 0.96 6.39 -15.52
C TYR A 72 2.41 5.90 -15.48
N PHE A 73 2.63 4.61 -15.74
CA PHE A 73 3.96 4.01 -15.78
C PHE A 73 4.87 4.65 -16.86
N VAL A 74 4.38 4.78 -18.08
CA VAL A 74 5.16 5.32 -19.22
C VAL A 74 5.43 6.82 -19.04
N SER A 75 4.44 7.61 -18.59
CA SER A 75 4.62 9.05 -18.36
C SER A 75 5.67 9.31 -17.28
N ASN A 76 5.65 8.55 -16.21
CA ASN A 76 6.66 8.66 -15.17
C ASN A 76 8.05 8.24 -15.66
N THR A 77 8.13 7.21 -16.51
CA THR A 77 9.39 6.76 -17.10
C THR A 77 9.97 7.80 -18.07
N GLN A 78 9.13 8.50 -18.83
CA GLN A 78 9.59 9.54 -19.78
C GLN A 78 10.04 10.83 -19.09
N SER A 79 9.33 11.25 -18.06
CA SER A 79 9.73 12.41 -17.25
C SER A 79 11.11 12.22 -16.63
N LEU A 80 11.42 10.99 -16.23
CA LEU A 80 12.70 10.61 -15.66
C LEU A 80 13.82 10.56 -16.74
N ASN A 81 13.52 10.04 -17.94
CA ASN A 81 14.52 9.93 -19.01
C ASN A 81 14.98 11.28 -19.59
N GLN A 82 14.09 12.28 -19.63
CA GLN A 82 14.45 13.62 -20.11
C GLN A 82 15.25 14.43 -19.09
N ASN A 83 15.10 14.14 -17.80
CA ASN A 83 15.70 14.92 -16.72
C ASN A 83 16.95 14.27 -16.08
N CYS A 84 17.14 12.95 -16.24
CA CYS A 84 18.25 12.25 -15.56
C CYS A 84 19.65 12.63 -16.03
N GLN A 85 19.81 13.27 -17.19
CA GLN A 85 21.13 13.68 -17.68
C GLN A 85 21.68 14.98 -17.08
N GLN A 86 20.84 15.75 -16.32
CA GLN A 86 21.26 17.06 -15.76
C GLN A 86 21.01 17.28 -14.26
N PHE A 87 20.28 16.38 -13.58
CA PHE A 87 20.02 16.55 -12.14
C PHE A 87 21.03 15.79 -11.29
N ASN A 88 21.49 16.43 -10.21
CA ASN A 88 22.23 15.69 -9.18
C ASN A 88 21.27 14.69 -8.48
N THR A 89 21.84 13.68 -7.84
CA THR A 89 21.09 12.59 -7.17
C THR A 89 20.03 13.13 -6.19
N ILE A 90 20.32 14.25 -5.51
CA ILE A 90 19.41 14.87 -4.53
C ILE A 90 18.13 15.33 -5.21
N THR A 91 18.26 16.13 -6.27
CA THR A 91 17.11 16.70 -7.00
C THR A 91 16.25 15.60 -7.63
N ALA A 92 16.90 14.61 -8.24
CA ALA A 92 16.20 13.47 -8.84
C ALA A 92 15.44 12.65 -7.78
N THR A 93 16.08 12.36 -6.66
CA THR A 93 15.44 11.62 -5.54
C THR A 93 14.25 12.40 -4.97
N ILE A 94 14.40 13.70 -4.75
CA ILE A 94 13.31 14.55 -4.24
C ILE A 94 12.13 14.59 -5.22
N SER A 95 12.40 14.71 -6.53
CA SER A 95 11.34 14.69 -7.55
C SER A 95 10.57 13.38 -7.53
N LEU A 96 11.28 12.25 -7.51
CA LEU A 96 10.69 10.92 -7.40
C LEU A 96 9.81 10.76 -6.16
N LEU A 97 10.30 11.20 -5.01
CA LEU A 97 9.56 11.15 -3.75
C LEU A 97 8.32 12.05 -3.81
N THR A 98 8.43 13.23 -4.41
CA THR A 98 7.30 14.15 -4.56
C THR A 98 6.19 13.54 -5.41
N ASP A 99 6.52 12.96 -6.56
CA ASP A 99 5.55 12.31 -7.43
C ASP A 99 4.94 11.06 -6.77
N TYR A 100 5.76 10.35 -6.00
CA TYR A 100 5.30 9.22 -5.23
C TYR A 100 4.31 9.63 -4.13
N LEU A 101 4.58 10.69 -3.38
CA LEU A 101 3.67 11.22 -2.36
C LEU A 101 2.31 11.61 -2.94
N LYS A 102 2.27 12.20 -4.14
CA LYS A 102 1.01 12.51 -4.84
C LYS A 102 0.18 11.25 -5.15
N SER A 103 0.83 10.11 -5.34
CA SER A 103 0.13 8.85 -5.57
C SER A 103 -0.70 8.38 -4.37
N PHE A 104 -0.32 8.75 -3.14
CA PHE A 104 -1.10 8.45 -1.94
C PHE A 104 -2.43 9.19 -1.92
N GLU A 105 -2.46 10.46 -2.33
CA GLU A 105 -3.69 11.26 -2.39
C GLU A 105 -4.76 10.62 -3.29
N ILE A 106 -4.31 9.97 -4.36
CA ILE A 106 -5.20 9.34 -5.34
C ILE A 106 -5.63 7.92 -4.92
N ASN A 107 -4.75 7.16 -4.26
CA ASN A 107 -4.94 5.74 -4.04
C ASN A 107 -5.39 5.37 -2.63
N ILE A 108 -5.24 6.25 -1.64
CA ILE A 108 -5.68 5.97 -0.27
C ILE A 108 -7.11 6.45 -0.07
N ASP A 109 -7.97 5.53 0.33
CA ASP A 109 -9.35 5.82 0.71
C ASP A 109 -9.38 6.48 2.10
N ALA A 110 -9.72 7.77 2.11
CA ALA A 110 -9.78 8.55 3.34
C ALA A 110 -10.84 8.02 4.32
N ALA A 111 -11.98 7.52 3.83
CA ALA A 111 -13.02 6.96 4.69
C ALA A 111 -12.54 5.68 5.38
N GLN A 112 -11.84 4.82 4.65
CA GLN A 112 -11.26 3.60 5.20
C GLN A 112 -10.14 3.91 6.21
N LEU A 113 -9.32 4.94 5.95
CA LEU A 113 -8.28 5.41 6.89
C LEU A 113 -8.92 5.87 8.22
N THR A 114 -9.97 6.71 8.16
CA THR A 114 -10.69 7.21 9.32
C THR A 114 -11.35 6.07 10.11
N GLN A 115 -11.99 5.11 9.42
CA GLN A 115 -12.61 3.95 10.07
C GLN A 115 -11.57 3.08 10.78
N LEU A 116 -10.43 2.81 10.14
CA LEU A 116 -9.34 2.06 10.76
C LEU A 116 -8.76 2.78 11.98
N ALA A 117 -8.54 4.10 11.89
CA ALA A 117 -8.07 4.92 13.00
C ALA A 117 -9.04 4.86 14.20
N HIS A 118 -10.35 4.95 13.96
CA HIS A 118 -11.37 4.77 14.99
C HIS A 118 -11.31 3.38 15.62
N HIS A 119 -11.09 2.34 14.84
CA HIS A 119 -11.01 0.97 15.32
C HIS A 119 -9.77 0.78 16.20
N ILE A 120 -8.61 1.31 15.79
CA ILE A 120 -7.38 1.29 16.61
C ILE A 120 -7.60 1.96 17.97
N ILE A 121 -8.29 3.12 18.00
CA ILE A 121 -8.58 3.85 19.25
C ILE A 121 -9.51 3.05 20.19
N LYS A 122 -10.41 2.23 19.64
CA LYS A 122 -11.43 1.51 20.40
C LYS A 122 -11.03 0.10 20.78
N ALA A 123 -10.12 -0.52 20.03
CA ALA A 123 -9.73 -1.90 20.23
C ALA A 123 -9.20 -2.12 21.65
N LYS A 124 -9.61 -3.21 22.27
CA LYS A 124 -9.13 -3.62 23.60
C LYS A 124 -7.65 -4.00 23.54
N ARG A 125 -7.25 -4.66 22.49
CA ARG A 125 -5.86 -4.99 22.16
C ARG A 125 -5.67 -4.78 20.66
N CYS A 126 -4.62 -4.07 20.30
CA CYS A 126 -4.22 -3.92 18.89
C CYS A 126 -2.91 -4.66 18.68
N LYS A 127 -2.86 -5.54 17.70
CA LYS A 127 -1.69 -6.34 17.34
C LYS A 127 -1.29 -6.05 15.90
N ILE A 128 0.01 -5.95 15.63
CA ILE A 128 0.54 -5.87 14.27
C ILE A 128 1.34 -7.14 13.99
N PHE A 129 0.94 -7.88 12.97
CA PHE A 129 1.67 -9.03 12.46
C PHE A 129 2.49 -8.60 11.25
N ALA A 130 3.81 -8.66 11.38
CA ALA A 130 4.73 -8.15 10.36
C ALA A 130 6.07 -8.87 10.42
N TYR A 131 6.61 -9.24 9.27
CA TYR A 131 7.89 -9.94 9.16
C TYR A 131 8.99 -9.06 8.57
N HIS A 132 10.23 -9.41 8.82
CA HIS A 132 11.41 -8.78 8.22
C HIS A 132 11.38 -7.25 8.33
N LYS A 133 11.59 -6.55 7.22
CA LYS A 133 11.59 -5.08 7.17
C LYS A 133 10.24 -4.47 7.58
N SER A 134 9.12 -5.12 7.25
CA SER A 134 7.80 -4.62 7.65
C SER A 134 7.61 -4.62 9.16
N GLY A 135 8.28 -5.51 9.88
CA GLY A 135 8.35 -5.48 11.34
C GLY A 135 8.98 -4.19 11.88
N ALA A 136 10.06 -3.71 11.25
CA ALA A 136 10.69 -2.46 11.66
C ALA A 136 9.75 -1.26 11.50
N THR A 137 9.03 -1.16 10.38
CA THR A 137 8.04 -0.09 10.15
C THR A 137 6.82 -0.20 11.06
N ALA A 138 6.40 -1.41 11.41
CA ALA A 138 5.36 -1.65 12.41
C ALA A 138 5.80 -1.16 13.81
N HIS A 139 7.05 -1.40 14.20
CA HIS A 139 7.62 -0.89 15.46
C HIS A 139 7.69 0.64 15.48
N LEU A 140 7.96 1.31 14.35
CA LEU A 140 7.90 2.77 14.27
C LEU A 140 6.48 3.28 14.54
N LEU A 141 5.45 2.62 13.99
CA LEU A 141 4.05 2.97 14.29
C LEU A 141 3.76 2.78 15.79
N LYS A 142 4.10 1.62 16.38
CA LYS A 142 3.95 1.37 17.82
C LYS A 142 4.52 2.50 18.65
N MET A 143 5.78 2.89 18.40
CA MET A 143 6.44 3.98 19.14
C MET A 143 5.74 5.33 18.96
N SER A 144 5.19 5.59 17.78
CA SER A 144 4.52 6.86 17.47
C SER A 144 3.16 6.96 18.15
N VAL A 145 2.33 5.92 18.09
CA VAL A 145 0.99 5.92 18.71
C VAL A 145 1.05 5.82 20.22
N ALA A 146 2.13 5.29 20.79
CA ALA A 146 2.36 5.28 22.23
C ALA A 146 2.36 6.71 22.82
N LYS A 147 2.83 7.71 22.05
CA LYS A 147 2.75 9.14 22.44
C LYS A 147 1.30 9.66 22.51
N LEU A 148 0.38 8.97 21.87
CA LEU A 148 -1.06 9.24 21.89
C LEU A 148 -1.81 8.38 22.91
N GLY A 149 -1.08 7.66 23.78
CA GLY A 149 -1.66 6.79 24.80
C GLY A 149 -2.25 5.48 24.26
N ILE A 150 -1.89 5.08 23.04
CA ILE A 150 -2.34 3.82 22.43
C ILE A 150 -1.21 2.80 22.52
N ASP A 151 -1.52 1.62 23.08
CA ASP A 151 -0.59 0.51 23.14
C ASP A 151 -0.88 -0.49 22.02
N ILE A 152 0.15 -0.78 21.22
CA ILE A 152 0.11 -1.75 20.13
C ILE A 152 1.28 -2.72 20.32
N ASP A 153 1.01 -4.01 20.20
CA ASP A 153 2.07 -5.01 20.15
C ASP A 153 2.40 -5.41 18.71
N VAL A 154 3.70 -5.54 18.44
CA VAL A 154 4.21 -6.02 17.16
C VAL A 154 4.77 -7.41 17.33
N LEU A 155 4.26 -8.37 16.56
CA LEU A 155 4.72 -9.75 16.52
C LEU A 155 5.31 -10.06 15.15
N SER A 156 6.54 -10.60 15.17
CA SER A 156 7.30 -10.96 13.96
C SER A 156 7.74 -12.42 13.94
N ASP A 157 7.40 -13.18 14.96
CA ASP A 157 7.66 -14.62 15.03
C ASP A 157 6.39 -15.40 14.65
N PRO A 158 6.48 -16.38 13.70
CA PRO A 158 5.33 -17.16 13.25
C PRO A 158 4.60 -17.90 14.37
N PHE A 159 5.34 -18.48 15.31
CA PHE A 159 4.75 -19.25 16.41
C PHE A 159 4.04 -18.32 17.39
N ALA A 160 4.69 -17.22 17.77
CA ALA A 160 4.07 -16.20 18.63
C ALA A 160 2.80 -15.62 18.04
N ILE A 161 2.74 -15.41 16.71
CA ILE A 161 1.54 -14.96 16.00
C ILE A 161 0.44 -16.01 16.09
N MET A 162 0.76 -17.29 15.84
CA MET A 162 -0.22 -18.37 15.89
C MET A 162 -0.80 -18.57 17.29
N ASP A 163 0.05 -18.46 18.31
CA ASP A 163 -0.39 -18.51 19.71
C ASP A 163 -1.26 -17.28 20.06
N CYS A 164 -0.89 -16.11 19.55
CA CYS A 164 -1.62 -14.86 19.76
C CYS A 164 -3.07 -14.96 19.22
N ILE A 165 -3.25 -15.48 18.02
CA ILE A 165 -4.59 -15.64 17.40
C ILE A 165 -5.52 -16.48 18.27
N ALA A 166 -4.99 -17.45 19.00
CA ALA A 166 -5.80 -18.38 19.81
C ALA A 166 -6.55 -17.69 20.97
N TYR A 167 -6.10 -16.52 21.43
CA TYR A 167 -6.74 -15.78 22.55
C TYR A 167 -7.34 -14.43 22.16
N LEU A 168 -7.18 -13.99 20.91
CA LEU A 168 -7.85 -12.78 20.42
C LEU A 168 -9.33 -13.04 20.13
N ASN A 169 -10.12 -11.98 20.19
CA ASN A 169 -11.57 -12.01 19.96
C ASN A 169 -12.07 -10.75 19.23
N GLU A 170 -13.37 -10.59 19.10
CA GLU A 170 -14.04 -9.50 18.38
C GLU A 170 -13.80 -8.09 18.93
N ASP A 171 -13.34 -7.96 20.19
CA ASP A 171 -12.98 -6.67 20.81
C ASP A 171 -11.57 -6.22 20.44
N ASP A 172 -10.79 -7.08 19.79
CA ASP A 172 -9.40 -6.86 19.43
C ASP A 172 -9.27 -6.45 17.95
N LEU A 173 -8.11 -5.97 17.56
CA LEU A 173 -7.80 -5.63 16.17
C LEU A 173 -6.44 -6.19 15.76
N VAL A 174 -6.39 -6.81 14.60
CA VAL A 174 -5.15 -7.28 13.98
C VAL A 174 -4.83 -6.45 12.74
N LEU A 175 -3.66 -5.84 12.70
CA LEU A 175 -3.08 -5.23 11.50
C LEU A 175 -2.04 -6.18 10.91
N ILE A 176 -2.08 -6.40 9.62
CA ILE A 176 -1.11 -7.26 8.90
C ILE A 176 -0.32 -6.38 7.95
N TYR A 177 0.99 -6.24 8.20
CA TYR A 177 1.91 -5.48 7.35
C TYR A 177 2.74 -6.43 6.51
N THR A 178 2.57 -6.40 5.22
CA THR A 178 3.32 -7.28 4.32
C THR A 178 3.46 -6.70 2.91
N ILE A 179 4.59 -6.98 2.27
CA ILE A 179 4.78 -6.72 0.84
C ILE A 179 4.24 -7.92 0.05
N GLN A 180 4.83 -9.10 0.27
CA GLN A 180 4.51 -10.35 -0.45
C GLN A 180 4.93 -11.57 0.37
N ASP A 181 4.75 -11.56 1.68
CA ASP A 181 5.19 -12.69 2.50
C ASP A 181 4.27 -13.91 2.32
N LYS A 182 4.86 -15.01 1.84
CA LYS A 182 4.14 -16.25 1.54
C LYS A 182 3.47 -16.85 2.78
N PHE A 183 4.13 -16.83 3.94
CA PHE A 183 3.54 -17.36 5.16
C PHE A 183 2.28 -16.60 5.56
N ILE A 184 2.30 -15.27 5.43
CA ILE A 184 1.14 -14.44 5.73
C ILE A 184 -0.04 -14.84 4.86
N PHE A 185 0.17 -14.97 3.55
CA PHE A 185 -0.92 -15.23 2.61
C PHE A 185 -1.39 -16.70 2.61
N ASP A 186 -0.46 -17.65 2.71
CA ASP A 186 -0.79 -19.08 2.60
C ASP A 186 -1.23 -19.68 3.94
N THR A 187 -0.87 -19.08 5.07
CA THR A 187 -1.09 -19.65 6.41
C THR A 187 -1.87 -18.74 7.33
N LEU A 188 -1.40 -17.52 7.55
CA LEU A 188 -1.95 -16.61 8.54
C LEU A 188 -3.34 -16.10 8.15
N ILE A 189 -3.48 -15.54 6.95
CA ILE A 189 -4.76 -14.98 6.48
C ILE A 189 -5.85 -16.06 6.40
N PRO A 190 -5.61 -17.26 5.83
CA PRO A 190 -6.60 -18.34 5.88
C PRO A 190 -7.00 -18.72 7.30
N LYS A 191 -6.07 -18.71 8.26
CA LYS A 191 -6.42 -19.03 9.66
C LYS A 191 -7.31 -17.94 10.28
N LEU A 192 -7.05 -16.67 10.01
CA LEU A 192 -7.89 -15.56 10.47
C LEU A 192 -9.31 -15.64 9.89
N SER A 193 -9.51 -16.21 8.69
CA SER A 193 -10.83 -16.35 8.07
C SER A 193 -11.80 -17.22 8.86
N HIS A 194 -11.29 -18.05 9.75
CA HIS A 194 -12.09 -18.91 10.65
C HIS A 194 -12.33 -18.27 12.02
N THR A 195 -11.92 -17.00 12.20
CA THR A 195 -12.11 -16.23 13.42
C THR A 195 -13.03 -15.05 13.14
N HIS A 196 -13.57 -14.45 14.20
CA HIS A 196 -14.31 -13.17 14.14
C HIS A 196 -13.44 -11.97 14.56
N ILE A 197 -12.13 -12.14 14.53
CA ILE A 197 -11.18 -11.08 14.92
C ILE A 197 -11.15 -10.02 13.82
N PRO A 198 -11.51 -8.77 14.10
CA PRO A 198 -11.38 -7.67 13.16
C PRO A 198 -9.94 -7.55 12.63
N SER A 199 -9.81 -7.47 11.30
CA SER A 199 -8.50 -7.58 10.67
C SER A 199 -8.32 -6.60 9.52
N ALA A 200 -7.14 -5.99 9.46
CA ALA A 200 -6.72 -5.07 8.40
C ALA A 200 -5.46 -5.59 7.71
N LEU A 201 -5.52 -5.73 6.39
CA LEU A 201 -4.36 -6.01 5.55
C LEU A 201 -3.83 -4.71 4.95
N ILE A 202 -2.58 -4.38 5.24
CA ILE A 202 -1.85 -3.25 4.67
C ILE A 202 -0.72 -3.84 3.81
N SER A 203 -0.83 -3.71 2.48
CA SER A 203 0.05 -4.40 1.53
C SER A 203 0.31 -3.57 0.28
N LEU A 204 1.43 -3.86 -0.39
CA LEU A 204 1.75 -3.33 -1.72
C LEU A 204 1.13 -4.14 -2.86
N SER A 205 0.67 -5.35 -2.59
CA SER A 205 0.18 -6.27 -3.61
C SER A 205 -1.33 -6.18 -3.80
N SER A 206 -1.76 -5.87 -5.01
CA SER A 206 -3.17 -5.93 -5.42
C SER A 206 -3.68 -7.35 -5.68
N THR A 207 -2.81 -8.35 -5.65
CA THR A 207 -3.13 -9.75 -6.02
C THR A 207 -4.09 -10.40 -5.02
N TYR A 208 -4.30 -9.82 -3.85
CA TYR A 208 -4.99 -10.41 -2.72
C TYR A 208 -6.37 -9.83 -2.43
N PHE A 209 -7.07 -9.33 -3.44
CA PHE A 209 -8.48 -8.92 -3.33
C PHE A 209 -9.45 -10.06 -2.97
N THR A 210 -8.95 -11.29 -2.85
CA THR A 210 -9.76 -12.50 -2.69
C THR A 210 -10.10 -12.85 -1.24
N TYR A 211 -9.77 -12.01 -0.27
CA TYR A 211 -10.07 -12.26 1.14
C TYR A 211 -11.24 -11.40 1.64
N PRO A 212 -12.50 -11.80 1.37
CA PRO A 212 -13.68 -11.00 1.68
C PRO A 212 -13.95 -10.82 3.18
N PHE A 213 -13.33 -11.64 4.02
CA PHE A 213 -13.48 -11.61 5.48
C PHE A 213 -12.64 -10.53 6.17
N LEU A 214 -11.67 -9.92 5.47
CA LEU A 214 -10.89 -8.81 6.02
C LEU A 214 -11.73 -7.53 6.05
N ASP A 215 -11.84 -6.91 7.22
CA ASP A 215 -12.61 -5.67 7.40
C ASP A 215 -11.99 -4.50 6.63
N TYR A 216 -10.66 -4.46 6.59
CA TYR A 216 -9.91 -3.42 5.90
C TYR A 216 -8.88 -4.03 4.95
N ARG A 217 -8.85 -3.52 3.72
CA ARG A 217 -7.89 -3.91 2.69
C ARG A 217 -7.26 -2.67 2.08
N ILE A 218 -6.11 -2.30 2.61
CA ILE A 218 -5.37 -1.12 2.23
C ILE A 218 -4.25 -1.54 1.29
N ILE A 219 -4.41 -1.22 0.02
CA ILE A 219 -3.37 -1.45 -0.99
C ILE A 219 -2.60 -0.15 -1.17
N LEU A 220 -1.37 -0.17 -0.68
CA LEU A 220 -0.47 0.97 -0.80
C LEU A 220 0.05 1.09 -2.23
N PRO A 221 0.28 2.32 -2.73
CA PRO A 221 0.88 2.51 -4.04
C PRO A 221 2.28 1.90 -4.06
N SER A 222 2.57 1.05 -5.05
CA SER A 222 3.90 0.45 -5.18
C SER A 222 4.90 1.44 -5.76
N LEU A 223 6.16 1.34 -5.29
CA LEU A 223 7.28 2.06 -5.87
C LEU A 223 7.67 1.39 -7.19
N TYR A 224 7.36 2.05 -8.31
CA TYR A 224 7.73 1.55 -9.62
C TYR A 224 9.22 1.73 -9.88
N ASN A 225 9.77 0.85 -10.74
CA ASN A 225 11.18 0.83 -11.10
C ASN A 225 11.62 2.21 -11.63
N THR A 226 12.47 2.87 -10.90
CA THR A 226 12.88 4.26 -11.10
C THR A 226 14.20 4.36 -11.88
N GLN A 227 14.43 3.46 -12.84
CA GLN A 227 15.61 3.44 -13.74
C GLN A 227 16.90 3.98 -13.08
N GLY A 228 17.50 3.15 -12.22
CA GLY A 228 18.79 3.48 -11.60
C GLY A 228 18.71 4.14 -10.21
N TYR A 229 17.53 4.54 -9.76
CA TYR A 229 17.33 4.98 -8.37
C TYR A 229 16.70 3.86 -7.54
N VAL A 230 17.16 3.70 -6.32
CA VAL A 230 16.64 2.70 -5.39
C VAL A 230 15.81 3.43 -4.33
N LEU A 231 14.51 3.15 -4.28
CA LEU A 231 13.65 3.55 -3.18
C LEU A 231 13.31 2.31 -2.35
N ASP A 232 13.44 2.40 -1.05
CA ASP A 232 13.12 1.28 -0.16
C ASP A 232 11.60 1.14 -0.05
N ASP A 233 11.08 -0.08 -0.27
CA ASP A 233 9.64 -0.40 -0.18
C ASP A 233 9.05 -0.06 1.19
N GLN A 234 9.87 0.02 2.24
CA GLN A 234 9.40 0.39 3.58
C GLN A 234 8.98 1.85 3.70
N LEU A 235 9.46 2.72 2.81
CA LEU A 235 9.04 4.12 2.75
C LEU A 235 7.52 4.24 2.59
N VAL A 236 6.92 3.34 1.85
CA VAL A 236 5.46 3.26 1.63
C VAL A 236 4.70 3.11 2.94
N PHE A 237 5.14 2.16 3.77
CA PHE A 237 4.54 1.93 5.09
C PHE A 237 4.79 3.11 6.03
N ILE A 238 5.97 3.75 5.95
CA ILE A 238 6.29 4.94 6.77
C ILE A 238 5.34 6.09 6.44
N ILE A 239 5.07 6.34 5.16
CA ILE A 239 4.12 7.39 4.73
C ILE A 239 2.70 7.04 5.21
N TYR A 240 2.27 5.79 5.01
CA TYR A 240 0.96 5.34 5.48
C TYR A 240 0.82 5.45 7.01
N ASN A 241 1.84 5.04 7.75
CA ASN A 241 1.89 5.20 9.21
C ASN A 241 1.73 6.66 9.64
N GLN A 242 2.33 7.59 8.88
CA GLN A 242 2.19 9.02 9.18
C GLN A 242 0.76 9.53 8.93
N LEU A 243 0.10 9.07 7.86
CA LEU A 243 -1.31 9.38 7.61
C LEU A 243 -2.19 8.84 8.74
N LEU A 244 -2.00 7.58 9.11
CA LEU A 244 -2.76 6.93 10.16
C LEU A 244 -2.55 7.60 11.53
N LEU A 245 -1.30 7.96 11.85
CA LEU A 245 -0.96 8.68 13.09
C LEU A 245 -1.66 10.04 13.16
N ASN A 246 -1.67 10.80 12.06
CA ASN A 246 -2.33 12.10 11.99
C ASN A 246 -3.85 11.95 12.17
N GLU A 247 -4.46 10.96 11.53
CA GLU A 247 -5.89 10.69 11.65
C GLU A 247 -6.27 10.31 13.08
N ILE A 248 -5.51 9.42 13.72
CA ILE A 248 -5.69 9.07 15.14
C ILE A 248 -5.61 10.31 16.03
N ASN A 249 -4.61 11.17 15.81
CA ASN A 249 -4.42 12.39 16.60
C ASN A 249 -5.59 13.36 16.43
N ILE A 250 -6.09 13.56 15.22
CA ILE A 250 -7.25 14.41 14.93
C ILE A 250 -8.48 13.89 15.68
N LEU A 251 -8.78 12.60 15.56
CA LEU A 251 -9.94 11.97 16.21
C LEU A 251 -9.89 12.03 17.73
N GLN A 252 -8.71 11.91 18.33
CA GLN A 252 -8.54 12.07 19.78
C GLN A 252 -8.70 13.54 20.21
N THR A 253 -8.16 14.49 19.43
CA THR A 253 -8.26 15.91 19.72
C THR A 253 -9.72 16.40 19.64
N GLU A 254 -10.48 15.93 18.67
CA GLU A 254 -11.92 16.22 18.57
C GLU A 254 -12.71 15.72 19.77
N LYS A 255 -12.38 14.53 20.32
CA LYS A 255 -12.96 14.04 21.55
C LYS A 255 -12.64 14.95 22.75
N VAL A 256 -11.36 15.35 22.88
CA VAL A 256 -10.89 16.23 23.96
C VAL A 256 -11.61 17.58 23.91
N ASN A 257 -11.74 18.17 22.75
CA ASN A 257 -12.44 19.46 22.57
C ASN A 257 -13.94 19.38 22.91
N ARG A 258 -14.60 18.22 22.70
CA ARG A 258 -15.99 17.99 23.12
C ARG A 258 -16.16 17.93 24.65
N TYR A 259 -15.09 17.57 25.37
CA TYR A 259 -15.11 17.44 26.84
C TYR A 259 -14.37 18.56 27.57
N ASN A 260 -13.98 19.68 26.90
CA ASN A 260 -13.26 20.82 27.48
C ASN A 260 -11.92 20.48 28.18
N PHE A 261 -11.24 19.42 27.77
CA PHE A 261 -9.87 19.13 28.22
C PHE A 261 -8.83 19.82 27.34
N PRO A 262 -7.73 20.35 27.91
CA PRO A 262 -6.68 20.96 27.12
C PRO A 262 -6.00 19.92 26.22
N PRO A 263 -5.63 20.27 24.97
CA PRO A 263 -5.03 19.34 24.03
C PRO A 263 -3.70 18.77 24.56
N ILE A 264 -3.38 17.54 24.21
CA ILE A 264 -2.17 16.79 24.64
C ILE A 264 -0.88 17.55 24.29
N SER A 265 -0.89 18.39 23.25
CA SER A 265 0.20 19.35 22.92
C SER A 265 0.59 20.25 24.11
N PHE A 266 -0.32 20.48 25.06
CA PHE A 266 -0.03 21.23 26.28
C PHE A 266 0.94 20.48 27.20
N PHE A 267 0.87 19.17 27.24
CA PHE A 267 1.76 18.33 28.07
C PHE A 267 3.13 18.12 27.44
N ILE A 268 3.22 18.08 26.09
CA ILE A 268 4.49 17.95 25.36
C ILE A 268 5.35 19.21 25.55
N ASN A 269 4.74 20.38 25.51
CA ASN A 269 5.46 21.65 25.76
C ASN A 269 5.87 21.83 27.24
N TYR A 270 5.21 21.15 28.19
CA TYR A 270 5.58 21.23 29.60
C TYR A 270 6.80 20.38 29.94
N SER A 271 6.99 19.23 29.26
CA SER A 271 8.19 18.39 29.44
C SER A 271 9.41 18.99 28.73
N ALA A 272 9.23 19.66 27.58
CA ALA A 272 10.33 20.31 26.87
C ALA A 272 10.94 21.50 27.63
N LYS A 273 10.20 22.18 28.49
CA LYS A 273 10.69 23.30 29.32
C LYS A 273 11.45 22.87 30.58
N LYS A 274 11.41 21.58 30.96
CA LYS A 274 12.11 21.07 32.16
C LYS A 274 13.49 20.44 31.88
N PHE A 275 13.91 20.38 30.63
CA PHE A 275 15.22 19.86 30.24
C PHE A 275 16.09 20.95 29.59
N LEU A 276 16.38 22.03 30.32
CA LEU A 276 17.47 22.98 30.06
C LEU A 276 18.10 23.40 31.39
N PRO A 277 19.37 23.76 31.47
CA PRO A 277 20.57 22.92 31.38
C PRO A 277 21.36 22.93 32.71
N PHE A 278 22.24 21.99 32.83
CA PHE A 278 23.49 22.24 33.57
C PHE A 278 24.64 22.35 32.60
#